data_883893b22dbc12c29d1dcf3ec4384ba2
#
_entry.id   883893b22dbc12c29d1dcf3ec4384ba2
#
_cell.length_a   1.000
_cell.length_b   1.000
_cell.length_c   1.000
_cell.angle_alpha   90.00
_cell.angle_beta   90.00
_cell.angle_gamma   90.00
#
_symmetry.space_group_name_H-M   'P 1'
#
loop_
_entity.id
_entity.type
_entity.pdbx_description
1 polymer ?
#
loop_
_entity_poly.entity_id
_entity_poly.type
_entity_poly.pdbx_seq_one_letter_code
_entity_poly.pdbx_strand_id
1 'polypeptide(L)'
;MSPDKATALTNSPLLNFVKELSGRRIEQARRRNGITQVQFAREIGISRRWLQEIESGNPSSRLDFHVVCAEHLQLKTGYIFFPFLFRGHQMEFPRELTYGDFDEIERECIDLIVRRNLSRMKQKLTPRWWSQQRTEGA
;
A
#
# COMPACT_ATOMS: atom_id res chain seq x y z
N MET A 1 10.25 -14.57 -23.96
CA MET A 1 10.91 -13.53 -23.15
C MET A 1 12.30 -14.00 -22.75
N SER A 2 13.33 -13.19 -22.98
CA SER A 2 14.68 -13.58 -22.58
C SER A 2 14.83 -13.59 -21.05
N PRO A 3 15.67 -14.48 -20.48
CA PRO A 3 15.91 -14.48 -19.03
C PRO A 3 16.37 -13.12 -18.50
N ASP A 4 17.09 -12.35 -19.30
CA ASP A 4 17.62 -11.04 -18.93
C ASP A 4 16.51 -10.01 -18.70
N LYS A 5 15.45 -10.04 -19.51
CA LYS A 5 14.30 -9.15 -19.33
C LYS A 5 13.52 -9.47 -18.06
N ALA A 6 13.32 -10.75 -17.74
CA ALA A 6 12.66 -11.17 -16.52
C ALA A 6 13.45 -10.73 -15.29
N THR A 7 14.77 -10.90 -15.29
CA THR A 7 15.65 -10.47 -14.22
C THR A 7 15.62 -8.96 -14.06
N ALA A 8 15.62 -8.20 -15.17
CA ALA A 8 15.57 -6.74 -15.13
C ALA A 8 14.23 -6.23 -14.54
N LEU A 9 13.13 -6.91 -14.83
CA LEU A 9 11.81 -6.53 -14.28
C LEU A 9 11.73 -6.77 -12.78
N THR A 10 12.34 -7.86 -12.27
CA THR A 10 12.31 -8.18 -10.84
C THR A 10 13.35 -7.40 -10.04
N ASN A 11 14.36 -6.81 -10.69
CA ASN A 11 15.44 -6.09 -10.02
C ASN A 11 15.29 -4.57 -10.06
N SER A 12 14.07 -4.05 -10.29
CA SER A 12 13.83 -2.61 -10.20
C SER A 12 14.08 -2.12 -8.77
N PRO A 13 15.01 -1.16 -8.54
CA PRO A 13 15.24 -0.63 -7.20
C PRO A 13 14.00 -0.01 -6.57
N LEU A 14 13.17 0.65 -7.37
CA LEU A 14 11.92 1.23 -6.88
C LEU A 14 10.94 0.15 -6.43
N LEU A 15 10.76 -0.88 -7.25
CA LEU A 15 9.87 -1.99 -6.91
C LEU A 15 10.35 -2.73 -5.67
N ASN A 16 11.65 -2.96 -5.55
CA ASN A 16 12.24 -3.60 -4.38
C ASN A 16 12.01 -2.77 -3.11
N PHE A 17 12.20 -1.46 -3.19
CA PHE A 17 11.93 -0.55 -2.09
C PHE A 17 10.46 -0.64 -1.64
N VAL A 18 9.52 -0.61 -2.59
CA VAL A 18 8.09 -0.69 -2.30
C VAL A 18 7.76 -2.03 -1.62
N LYS A 19 8.31 -3.13 -2.11
CA LYS A 19 8.07 -4.47 -1.52
C LYS A 19 8.64 -4.58 -0.12
N GLU A 20 9.81 -4.03 0.13
CA GLU A 20 10.40 -4.02 1.48
C GLU A 20 9.54 -3.23 2.46
N LEU A 21 9.12 -2.04 2.08
CA LEU A 21 8.28 -1.19 2.92
C LEU A 21 6.91 -1.83 3.16
N SER A 22 6.30 -2.34 2.10
CA SER A 22 5.01 -3.02 2.18
C SER A 22 5.07 -4.25 3.09
N GLY A 23 6.11 -5.08 2.91
CA GLY A 23 6.28 -6.28 3.73
C GLY A 23 6.37 -5.97 5.21
N ARG A 24 7.14 -4.95 5.58
CA ARG A 24 7.26 -4.53 6.98
C ARG A 24 5.93 -4.03 7.55
N ARG A 25 5.18 -3.27 6.78
CA ARG A 25 3.87 -2.74 7.23
C ARG A 25 2.85 -3.86 7.39
N ILE A 26 2.86 -4.84 6.48
CA ILE A 26 1.99 -6.02 6.57
C ILE A 26 2.33 -6.82 7.84
N GLU A 27 3.60 -7.10 8.06
CA GLU A 27 4.04 -7.83 9.25
C GLU A 27 3.64 -7.11 10.55
N GLN A 28 3.90 -5.82 10.64
CA GLN A 28 3.56 -5.02 11.81
C GLN A 28 2.06 -5.03 12.08
N ALA A 29 1.24 -4.84 11.04
CA ALA A 29 -0.21 -4.83 11.19
C ALA A 29 -0.74 -6.21 11.59
N ARG A 30 -0.20 -7.27 10.99
CA ARG A 30 -0.59 -8.64 11.35
C ARG A 30 -0.30 -8.92 12.82
N ARG A 31 0.92 -8.59 13.27
CA ARG A 31 1.31 -8.79 14.68
C ARG A 31 0.49 -7.95 15.64
N ARG A 32 0.20 -6.71 15.26
CA ARG A 32 -0.63 -5.81 16.06
C ARG A 32 -2.03 -6.37 16.26
N ASN A 33 -2.56 -7.05 15.25
CA ASN A 33 -3.88 -7.70 15.31
C ASN A 33 -3.83 -9.07 15.98
N GLY A 34 -2.67 -9.54 16.43
CA GLY A 34 -2.52 -10.83 17.10
C GLY A 34 -2.73 -12.03 16.20
N ILE A 35 -2.56 -11.89 14.89
CA ILE A 35 -2.79 -12.96 13.92
C ILE A 35 -1.47 -13.63 13.58
N THR A 36 -1.41 -14.98 13.63
CA THR A 36 -0.22 -15.71 13.23
C THR A 36 -0.07 -15.75 11.71
N GLN A 37 1.14 -16.02 11.23
CA GLN A 37 1.36 -16.17 9.78
C GLN A 37 0.50 -17.28 9.19
N VAL A 38 0.35 -18.40 9.91
CA VAL A 38 -0.46 -19.53 9.45
C VAL A 38 -1.92 -19.13 9.29
N GLN A 39 -2.47 -18.43 10.28
CA GLN A 39 -3.86 -17.96 10.24
C GLN A 39 -4.08 -16.97 9.10
N PHE A 40 -3.19 -15.99 8.98
CA PHE A 40 -3.32 -14.94 7.96
C PHE A 40 -3.17 -15.49 6.56
N ALA A 41 -2.19 -16.37 6.35
CA ALA A 41 -1.99 -17.02 5.04
C ALA A 41 -3.24 -17.82 4.64
N ARG A 42 -3.85 -18.51 5.58
CA ARG A 42 -5.08 -19.27 5.34
C ARG A 42 -6.24 -18.35 4.95
N GLU A 43 -6.39 -17.22 5.64
CA GLU A 43 -7.46 -16.25 5.36
C GLU A 43 -7.32 -15.66 3.96
N ILE A 44 -6.11 -15.40 3.51
CA ILE A 44 -5.84 -14.82 2.20
C ILE A 44 -5.87 -15.88 1.09
N GLY A 45 -5.65 -17.14 1.44
CA GLY A 45 -5.59 -18.23 0.48
C GLY A 45 -4.22 -18.44 -0.17
N ILE A 46 -3.15 -18.13 0.56
CA ILE A 46 -1.77 -18.36 0.11
C ILE A 46 -1.05 -19.28 1.10
N SER A 47 0.11 -19.80 0.69
CA SER A 47 0.94 -20.59 1.58
C SER A 47 1.65 -19.70 2.62
N ARG A 48 1.98 -20.28 3.77
CA ARG A 48 2.78 -19.58 4.77
C ARG A 48 4.11 -19.10 4.20
N ARG A 49 4.73 -19.91 3.33
CA ARG A 49 5.99 -19.57 2.68
C ARG A 49 5.86 -18.30 1.83
N TRP A 50 4.78 -18.19 1.07
CA TRP A 50 4.51 -16.98 0.27
C TRP A 50 4.31 -15.76 1.15
N LEU A 51 3.61 -15.92 2.28
CA LEU A 51 3.44 -14.83 3.24
C LEU A 51 4.79 -14.41 3.84
N GLN A 52 5.66 -15.36 4.15
CA GLN A 52 7.00 -15.06 4.65
C GLN A 52 7.82 -14.25 3.63
N GLU A 53 7.72 -14.60 2.35
CA GLU A 53 8.37 -13.85 1.28
C GLU A 53 7.82 -12.44 1.16
N ILE A 54 6.51 -12.27 1.29
CA ILE A 54 5.86 -10.96 1.27
C ILE A 54 6.35 -10.10 2.46
N GLU A 55 6.30 -10.64 3.67
CA GLU A 55 6.67 -9.90 4.88
C GLU A 55 8.15 -9.56 4.93
N SER A 56 9.01 -10.39 4.35
CA SER A 56 10.46 -10.11 4.25
C SER A 56 10.80 -9.11 3.16
N GLY A 57 9.85 -8.76 2.30
CA GLY A 57 10.10 -7.86 1.19
C GLY A 57 10.92 -8.49 0.08
N ASN A 58 10.86 -9.81 -0.07
CA ASN A 58 11.60 -10.52 -1.11
C ASN A 58 11.28 -9.94 -2.49
N PRO A 59 12.29 -9.59 -3.31
CA PRO A 59 12.05 -9.07 -4.66
C PRO A 59 11.22 -9.99 -5.56
N SER A 60 11.24 -11.30 -5.30
CA SER A 60 10.44 -12.27 -6.06
C SER A 60 8.97 -12.33 -5.58
N SER A 61 8.63 -11.71 -4.45
CA SER A 61 7.24 -11.69 -3.99
C SER A 61 6.38 -10.87 -4.95
N ARG A 62 5.12 -11.30 -5.12
CA ARG A 62 4.22 -10.67 -6.09
C ARG A 62 3.56 -9.45 -5.47
N LEU A 63 3.60 -8.33 -6.21
CA LEU A 63 3.02 -7.08 -5.75
C LEU A 63 1.50 -7.18 -5.55
N ASP A 64 0.81 -7.96 -6.39
CA ASP A 64 -0.63 -8.17 -6.25
C ASP A 64 -0.98 -8.80 -4.89
N PHE A 65 -0.17 -9.71 -4.38
CA PHE A 65 -0.37 -10.27 -3.03
C PHE A 65 -0.10 -9.23 -1.94
N HIS A 66 0.86 -8.33 -2.13
CA HIS A 66 1.06 -7.22 -1.20
C HIS A 66 -0.20 -6.36 -1.09
N VAL A 67 -0.84 -6.07 -2.22
CA VAL A 67 -2.08 -5.29 -2.26
C VAL A 67 -3.22 -6.03 -1.56
N VAL A 68 -3.37 -7.32 -1.81
CA VAL A 68 -4.41 -8.15 -1.16
C VAL A 68 -4.21 -8.19 0.35
N CYS A 69 -2.98 -8.38 0.81
CA CYS A 69 -2.66 -8.36 2.24
C CYS A 69 -2.99 -7.02 2.87
N ALA A 70 -2.62 -5.93 2.20
CA ALA A 70 -2.90 -4.58 2.68
C ALA A 70 -4.41 -4.32 2.80
N GLU A 71 -5.19 -4.72 1.80
CA GLU A 71 -6.65 -4.61 1.84
C GLU A 71 -7.24 -5.37 3.00
N HIS A 72 -6.80 -6.61 3.19
CA HIS A 72 -7.31 -7.47 4.26
C HIS A 72 -7.03 -6.89 5.66
N LEU A 73 -5.87 -6.26 5.81
CA LEU A 73 -5.46 -5.60 7.06
C LEU A 73 -5.96 -4.15 7.16
N GLN A 74 -6.68 -3.67 6.17
CA GLN A 74 -7.18 -2.29 6.10
C GLN A 74 -6.06 -1.25 6.17
N LEU A 75 -4.93 -1.55 5.58
CA LEU A 75 -3.80 -0.63 5.47
C LEU A 75 -4.02 0.36 4.34
N LYS A 76 -3.56 1.57 4.52
CA LYS A 76 -3.47 2.56 3.45
C LYS A 76 -2.39 2.13 2.47
N THR A 77 -2.61 2.34 1.18
CA THR A 77 -1.73 1.82 0.13
C THR A 77 -0.99 2.90 -0.65
N GLY A 78 -1.04 4.15 -0.20
CA GLY A 78 -0.33 5.24 -0.86
C GLY A 78 1.16 4.99 -0.97
N TYR A 79 1.77 4.39 0.05
CA TYR A 79 3.19 4.06 0.05
C TYR A 79 3.57 3.04 -1.04
N ILE A 80 2.60 2.29 -1.58
CA ILE A 80 2.80 1.38 -2.70
C ILE A 80 2.72 2.13 -4.02
N PHE A 81 1.69 2.96 -4.19
CA PHE A 81 1.33 3.52 -5.50
C PHE A 81 1.97 4.89 -5.78
N PHE A 82 2.16 5.74 -4.78
CA PHE A 82 2.76 7.06 -4.99
C PHE A 82 4.19 7.00 -5.53
N PRO A 83 5.05 6.07 -5.12
CA PRO A 83 6.38 5.97 -5.74
C PRO A 83 6.34 5.77 -7.25
N PHE A 84 5.42 4.95 -7.74
CA PHE A 84 5.24 4.72 -9.17
C PHE A 84 4.62 5.92 -9.86
N LEU A 85 3.71 6.62 -9.19
CA LEU A 85 3.13 7.86 -9.70
C LEU A 85 4.20 8.91 -9.94
N PHE A 86 5.11 9.09 -8.99
CA PHE A 86 6.24 10.01 -9.12
C PHE A 86 7.13 9.62 -10.30
N ARG A 87 7.44 8.32 -10.42
CA ARG A 87 8.26 7.82 -11.52
C ARG A 87 7.60 8.08 -12.87
N GLY A 88 6.28 7.99 -12.96
CA GLY A 88 5.53 8.31 -14.17
C GLY A 88 5.67 9.78 -14.59
N HIS A 89 5.94 10.66 -13.64
CA HIS A 89 6.24 12.07 -13.89
C HIS A 89 7.74 12.36 -13.96
N GLN A 90 8.57 11.32 -14.07
CA GLN A 90 10.04 11.43 -14.14
C GLN A 90 10.64 12.10 -12.90
N MET A 91 10.00 11.87 -11.74
CA MET A 91 10.44 12.42 -10.46
C MET A 91 10.84 11.27 -9.53
N GLU A 92 11.83 11.51 -8.67
CA GLU A 92 12.14 10.58 -7.60
C GLU A 92 11.16 10.76 -6.44
N PHE A 93 10.67 9.64 -5.91
CA PHE A 93 9.81 9.66 -4.74
C PHE A 93 10.66 9.96 -3.49
N PRO A 94 10.31 11.00 -2.72
CA PRO A 94 11.06 11.30 -1.49
C PRO A 94 10.75 10.25 -0.42
N ARG A 95 11.71 9.36 -0.18
CA ARG A 95 11.54 8.22 0.73
C ARG A 95 11.24 8.65 2.17
N GLU A 96 11.68 9.84 2.54
CA GLU A 96 11.45 10.43 3.86
C GLU A 96 9.97 10.56 4.19
N LEU A 97 9.13 10.75 3.19
CA LEU A 97 7.67 10.85 3.39
C LEU A 97 7.07 9.59 3.98
N THR A 98 7.68 8.43 3.75
CA THR A 98 7.15 7.16 4.27
C THR A 98 7.33 7.01 5.77
N TYR A 99 8.17 7.85 6.39
CA TYR A 99 8.46 7.82 7.82
C TYR A 99 7.83 8.97 8.59
N GLY A 100 7.15 9.89 7.93
CA GLY A 100 6.53 11.06 8.53
C GLY A 100 5.02 11.09 8.36
N ASP A 101 4.53 12.21 7.92
CA ASP A 101 3.10 12.55 7.79
C ASP A 101 2.50 12.09 6.45
N PHE A 102 2.99 11.00 5.92
CA PHE A 102 2.53 10.50 4.62
C PHE A 102 1.02 10.18 4.61
N ASP A 103 0.49 9.67 5.72
CA ASP A 103 -0.94 9.38 5.84
C ASP A 103 -1.78 10.66 5.71
N GLU A 104 -1.31 11.76 6.26
CA GLU A 104 -1.96 13.06 6.15
C GLU A 104 -1.93 13.59 4.72
N ILE A 105 -0.77 13.47 4.06
CA ILE A 105 -0.61 13.84 2.66
C ILE A 105 -1.54 13.00 1.77
N GLU A 106 -1.65 11.71 2.02
CA GLU A 106 -2.56 10.83 1.29
C GLU A 106 -4.02 11.29 1.43
N ARG A 107 -4.46 11.65 2.65
CA ARG A 107 -5.79 12.20 2.88
C ARG A 107 -6.01 13.49 2.10
N GLU A 108 -5.04 14.39 2.09
CA GLU A 108 -5.13 15.64 1.34
C GLU A 108 -5.29 15.39 -0.16
N CYS A 109 -4.57 14.40 -0.70
CA CYS A 109 -4.71 14.00 -2.11
C CYS A 109 -6.12 13.49 -2.40
N ILE A 110 -6.65 12.62 -1.56
CA ILE A 110 -8.00 12.09 -1.70
C ILE A 110 -9.03 13.22 -1.61
N ASP A 111 -8.89 14.12 -0.65
CA ASP A 111 -9.78 15.26 -0.47
C ASP A 111 -9.77 16.18 -1.70
N LEU A 112 -8.61 16.41 -2.28
CA LEU A 112 -8.48 17.22 -3.50
C LEU A 112 -9.25 16.60 -4.66
N ILE A 113 -9.11 15.29 -4.87
CA ILE A 113 -9.80 14.56 -5.93
C ILE A 113 -11.32 14.64 -5.72
N VAL A 114 -11.78 14.40 -4.50
CA VAL A 114 -13.19 14.40 -4.16
C VAL A 114 -13.81 15.79 -4.38
N ARG A 115 -13.11 16.85 -3.98
CA ARG A 115 -13.62 18.22 -4.12
C ARG A 115 -13.67 18.70 -5.56
N ARG A 116 -12.71 18.29 -6.39
CA ARG A 116 -12.56 18.88 -7.74
C ARG A 116 -13.66 18.50 -8.72
N ASN A 117 -14.11 17.25 -8.73
CA ASN A 117 -14.89 16.79 -9.88
C ASN A 117 -16.10 15.93 -9.58
N LEU A 118 -16.41 15.70 -8.32
CA LEU A 118 -17.17 14.50 -8.04
C LEU A 118 -18.42 14.76 -7.24
N SER A 119 -19.01 15.97 -7.42
CA SER A 119 -20.31 16.29 -6.79
C SER A 119 -21.38 15.25 -7.10
N ARG A 120 -21.37 14.66 -8.32
CA ARG A 120 -22.29 13.60 -8.70
C ARG A 120 -22.00 12.26 -8.01
N MET A 121 -20.77 12.04 -7.58
CA MET A 121 -20.33 10.80 -6.94
C MET A 121 -19.94 11.01 -5.47
N LYS A 122 -20.28 12.16 -4.93
CA LYS A 122 -19.87 12.59 -3.59
C LYS A 122 -20.17 11.53 -2.52
N GLN A 123 -21.34 10.90 -2.58
CA GLN A 123 -21.72 9.87 -1.61
C GLN A 123 -20.87 8.61 -1.71
N LYS A 124 -20.45 8.22 -2.92
CA LYS A 124 -19.63 7.03 -3.15
C LYS A 124 -18.18 7.23 -2.78
N LEU A 125 -17.70 8.48 -2.88
CA LEU A 125 -16.29 8.81 -2.69
C LEU A 125 -16.00 9.52 -1.38
N THR A 126 -17.02 9.80 -0.57
CA THR A 126 -16.81 10.47 0.73
C THR A 126 -16.01 9.54 1.66
N PRO A 127 -14.81 9.93 2.09
CA PRO A 127 -14.02 9.13 3.01
C PRO A 127 -14.68 9.03 4.38
N ARG A 128 -14.42 7.94 5.10
CA ARG A 128 -15.01 7.74 6.43
C ARG A 128 -14.63 8.82 7.43
N TRP A 129 -13.41 9.36 7.34
CA TRP A 129 -12.95 10.40 8.27
C TRP A 129 -13.69 11.72 8.10
N TRP A 130 -14.35 11.97 6.96
CA TRP A 130 -15.15 13.17 6.78
C TRP A 130 -16.39 13.14 7.67
N SER A 131 -17.02 12.01 7.86
CA SER A 131 -18.16 11.89 8.77
C SER A 131 -17.75 12.09 10.23
N GLN A 132 -16.55 11.65 10.61
CA GLN A 132 -16.00 11.89 11.95
C GLN A 132 -15.71 13.36 12.19
N GLN A 133 -15.16 14.08 11.22
CA GLN A 133 -14.88 15.50 11.32
C GLN A 133 -16.15 16.32 11.48
N ARG A 134 -17.25 15.92 10.84
CA ARG A 134 -18.55 16.62 10.95
C ARG A 134 -19.16 16.49 12.34
N THR A 135 -18.95 15.38 13.02
CA THR A 135 -19.42 15.18 14.38
C THR A 135 -18.58 15.95 15.41
N GLU A 136 -17.31 16.17 15.15
CA GLU A 136 -16.42 16.95 16.01
C GLU A 136 -16.58 18.47 15.80
N GLY A 137 -17.04 18.90 14.63
CA GLY A 137 -17.24 20.32 14.29
C GLY A 137 -18.61 20.87 14.61
N ALA A 138 -19.48 20.06 15.19
CA ALA A 138 -20.79 20.51 15.64
C ALA A 138 -20.71 20.89 17.12
#